data_0cca7831762289687ad2388fc130c52f
#
_entry.id   0cca7831762289687ad2388fc130c52f
#
_cell.length_a   1.000
_cell.length_b   1.000
_cell.length_c   1.000
_cell.angle_alpha   90.00
_cell.angle_beta   90.00
_cell.angle_gamma   90.00
#
_symmetry.space_group_name_H-M   'P 1'
#
loop_
_entity.id
_entity.type
_entity.pdbx_description
1 polymer ?
#
loop_
_entity_poly.entity_id
_entity_poly.type
_entity_poly.pdbx_seq_one_letter_code
_entity_poly.pdbx_strand_id
1 'polypeptide(L)'
;MLLREAFQRDGSVIAAELRPPRTELDAAAGMDAWIDTYHTVRRLTRDETFVFLTDSAVGQQEEDSLRHLSANLGTQTPRDRGVPFLTATHTLAHCLGYADRARELGFAALVVLGGDRHVGAPRCVEHSRELRALIRTRQPDLLLGGWANPARDPAAQVEYLLASNATADFYLTQIVSHHDPAPVARFLNEGRRRGLLLPGLFGVFYYRSANPRTLATLGRFLGGPVDALTREFEAGATAEEVCACTIRALLDLGARHFYVSNLPVDRAEQTLSAIMKRVATRV
;
A
#
# COMPACT_ATOMS: atom_id res chain seq x y z
N MET A 1 -4.25 13.30 -13.33
CA MET A 1 -5.51 12.77 -12.71
C MET A 1 -5.23 12.45 -11.25
N LEU A 2 -5.94 13.06 -10.33
CA LEU A 2 -5.79 12.83 -8.89
C LEU A 2 -6.39 11.48 -8.46
N LEU A 3 -5.92 10.94 -7.35
CA LEU A 3 -6.42 9.66 -6.80
C LEU A 3 -7.94 9.69 -6.53
N ARG A 4 -8.47 10.83 -6.06
CA ARG A 4 -9.92 11.03 -5.86
C ARG A 4 -10.70 10.85 -7.15
N GLU A 5 -10.23 11.44 -8.24
CA GLU A 5 -10.87 11.35 -9.56
C GLU A 5 -10.79 9.91 -10.10
N ALA A 6 -9.67 9.22 -9.85
CA ALA A 6 -9.49 7.84 -10.26
C ALA A 6 -10.49 6.90 -9.59
N PHE A 7 -10.81 7.11 -8.31
CA PHE A 7 -11.83 6.33 -7.60
C PHE A 7 -13.26 6.56 -8.11
N GLN A 8 -13.52 7.70 -8.74
CA GLN A 8 -14.86 8.04 -9.26
C GLN A 8 -15.11 7.52 -10.68
N ARG A 9 -14.06 7.04 -11.37
CA ARG A 9 -14.19 6.49 -12.72
C ARG A 9 -14.68 5.05 -12.69
N ASP A 10 -15.30 4.65 -13.80
CA ASP A 10 -15.54 3.23 -14.07
C ASP A 10 -14.20 2.53 -14.30
N GLY A 11 -13.96 1.46 -13.56
CA GLY A 11 -12.74 0.67 -13.64
C GLY A 11 -12.01 0.52 -12.30
N SER A 12 -10.86 -0.14 -12.37
CA SER A 12 -10.03 -0.44 -11.20
C SER A 12 -8.85 0.53 -11.11
N VAL A 13 -8.63 1.07 -9.92
CA VAL A 13 -7.34 1.71 -9.60
C VAL A 13 -6.37 0.60 -9.24
N ILE A 14 -5.26 0.57 -9.97
CA ILE A 14 -4.14 -0.33 -9.67
C ILE A 14 -2.96 0.53 -9.22
N ALA A 15 -2.39 0.21 -8.08
CA ALA A 15 -1.25 0.91 -7.53
C ALA A 15 -0.09 -0.04 -7.28
N ALA A 16 1.13 0.47 -7.32
CA ALA A 16 2.34 -0.23 -6.92
C ALA A 16 2.80 0.29 -5.57
N GLU A 17 3.09 -0.59 -4.63
CA GLU A 17 3.76 -0.24 -3.39
C GLU A 17 5.25 -0.48 -3.54
N LEU A 18 6.04 0.55 -3.33
CA LEU A 18 7.49 0.51 -3.37
C LEU A 18 8.06 0.88 -2.00
N ARG A 19 9.18 0.25 -1.67
CA ARG A 19 9.95 0.58 -0.46
C ARG A 19 11.11 1.49 -0.85
N PRO A 20 11.36 2.55 -0.10
CA PRO A 20 12.60 3.31 -0.22
C PRO A 20 13.82 2.44 0.02
N PRO A 21 14.99 2.80 -0.50
CA PRO A 21 16.24 2.15 -0.17
C PRO A 21 16.50 2.12 1.35
N ARG A 22 17.20 1.09 1.80
CA ARG A 22 17.56 0.94 3.22
C ARG A 22 18.66 1.93 3.60
N THR A 23 18.59 2.47 4.82
CA THR A 23 19.60 3.37 5.38
C THR A 23 20.97 2.71 5.62
N GLU A 24 20.99 1.37 5.72
CA GLU A 24 22.21 0.59 5.99
C GLU A 24 23.09 0.38 4.75
N LEU A 25 22.63 0.78 3.57
CA LEU A 25 23.41 0.72 2.36
C LEU A 25 24.58 1.73 2.43
N ASP A 26 25.73 1.35 1.93
CA ASP A 26 26.81 2.30 1.71
C ASP A 26 26.38 3.40 0.71
N ALA A 27 27.15 4.48 0.66
CA ALA A 27 26.77 5.66 -0.14
C ALA A 27 26.61 5.33 -1.65
N ALA A 28 27.41 4.43 -2.20
CA ALA A 28 27.35 4.05 -3.61
C ALA A 28 26.11 3.17 -3.89
N ALA A 29 25.94 2.11 -3.10
CA ALA A 29 24.77 1.23 -3.21
C ALA A 29 23.45 1.96 -2.91
N GLY A 30 23.46 2.89 -1.97
CA GLY A 30 22.33 3.74 -1.65
C GLY A 30 21.96 4.65 -2.83
N MET A 31 22.96 5.27 -3.47
CA MET A 31 22.75 6.12 -4.66
C MET A 31 22.17 5.31 -5.82
N ASP A 32 22.72 4.15 -6.12
CA ASP A 32 22.23 3.26 -7.18
C ASP A 32 20.79 2.82 -6.92
N ALA A 33 20.47 2.45 -5.69
CA ALA A 33 19.12 2.07 -5.31
C ALA A 33 18.11 3.23 -5.42
N TRP A 34 18.54 4.48 -5.14
CA TRP A 34 17.71 5.67 -5.34
C TRP A 34 17.51 5.99 -6.81
N ILE A 35 18.53 5.82 -7.66
CA ILE A 35 18.42 5.97 -9.11
C ILE A 35 17.41 4.97 -9.68
N ASP A 36 17.48 3.70 -9.29
CA ASP A 36 16.54 2.66 -9.70
C ASP A 36 15.10 2.98 -9.23
N THR A 37 14.95 3.40 -7.98
CA THR A 37 13.66 3.83 -7.42
C THR A 37 13.08 5.00 -8.21
N TYR A 38 13.88 6.01 -8.51
CA TYR A 38 13.49 7.17 -9.32
C TYR A 38 12.98 6.75 -10.71
N HIS A 39 13.77 5.95 -11.43
CA HIS A 39 13.38 5.50 -12.75
C HIS A 39 12.10 4.67 -12.73
N THR A 40 11.93 3.86 -11.71
CA THR A 40 10.73 3.03 -11.51
C THR A 40 9.49 3.85 -11.22
N VAL A 41 9.56 4.79 -10.27
CA VAL A 41 8.45 5.72 -9.98
C VAL A 41 8.06 6.48 -11.24
N ARG A 42 9.06 6.99 -11.99
CA ARG A 42 8.83 7.74 -13.24
C ARG A 42 8.13 6.90 -14.31
N ARG A 43 8.52 5.63 -14.50
CA ARG A 43 7.86 4.72 -15.45
C ARG A 43 6.43 4.42 -15.04
N LEU A 44 6.22 3.98 -13.79
CA LEU A 44 4.89 3.66 -13.27
C LEU A 44 3.91 4.85 -13.36
N THR A 45 4.37 6.05 -12.98
CA THR A 45 3.51 7.24 -12.99
C THR A 45 3.18 7.71 -14.41
N ARG A 46 4.03 7.46 -15.41
CA ARG A 46 3.72 7.70 -16.82
C ARG A 46 2.60 6.79 -17.33
N ASP A 47 2.58 5.54 -16.87
CA ASP A 47 1.56 4.54 -17.21
C ASP A 47 0.29 4.67 -16.33
N GLU A 48 0.07 5.87 -15.80
CA GLU A 48 -1.09 6.19 -14.98
C GLU A 48 -1.22 5.39 -13.67
N THR A 49 -0.20 4.66 -13.25
CA THR A 49 -0.15 3.90 -12.01
C THR A 49 0.13 4.81 -10.82
N PHE A 50 -0.63 4.69 -9.74
CA PHE A 50 -0.31 5.32 -8.46
C PHE A 50 0.80 4.54 -7.77
N VAL A 51 1.74 5.27 -7.16
CA VAL A 51 2.86 4.68 -6.44
C VAL A 51 2.77 5.02 -4.97
N PHE A 52 2.51 4.00 -4.17
CA PHE A 52 2.57 4.09 -2.73
C PHE A 52 4.00 3.89 -2.24
N LEU A 53 4.48 4.81 -1.42
CA LEU A 53 5.85 4.84 -0.92
C LEU A 53 5.81 4.57 0.58
N THR A 54 6.26 3.38 0.97
CA THR A 54 6.18 2.96 2.37
C THR A 54 7.09 3.78 3.27
N ASP A 55 6.67 3.94 4.51
CA ASP A 55 7.47 4.36 5.65
C ASP A 55 7.91 3.11 6.45
N SER A 56 8.80 3.26 7.40
CA SER A 56 9.37 2.18 8.24
C SER A 56 8.35 1.46 9.14
N ALA A 57 7.20 1.06 8.58
CA ALA A 57 6.09 0.44 9.32
C ALA A 57 6.48 -0.85 10.07
N VAL A 58 7.57 -1.51 9.67
CA VAL A 58 8.09 -2.75 10.28
C VAL A 58 9.37 -2.53 11.10
N GLY A 59 9.68 -1.28 11.47
CA GLY A 59 10.80 -0.93 12.35
C GLY A 59 12.18 -1.01 11.68
N GLN A 60 12.25 -1.16 10.35
CA GLN A 60 13.50 -0.96 9.61
C GLN A 60 13.69 0.53 9.37
N GLN A 61 14.87 1.05 9.64
CA GLN A 61 15.20 2.45 9.32
C GLN A 61 15.29 2.58 7.80
N GLU A 62 14.26 3.14 7.21
CA GLU A 62 14.25 3.60 5.82
C GLU A 62 14.67 5.08 5.83
N GLU A 63 15.43 5.52 4.82
CA GLU A 63 15.77 6.92 4.71
C GLU A 63 14.50 7.79 4.64
N ASP A 64 14.58 9.04 5.10
CA ASP A 64 13.46 10.00 5.02
C ASP A 64 12.99 10.13 3.56
N SER A 65 12.00 9.30 3.22
CA SER A 65 11.55 9.06 1.85
C SER A 65 11.10 10.33 1.13
N LEU A 66 10.51 11.30 1.86
CA LEU A 66 10.06 12.56 1.23
C LEU A 66 11.22 13.43 0.79
N ARG A 67 12.28 13.53 1.59
CA ARG A 67 13.43 14.38 1.27
C ARG A 67 14.17 13.85 0.05
N HIS A 68 14.45 12.56 0.03
CA HIS A 68 15.15 11.91 -1.08
C HIS A 68 14.28 11.85 -2.35
N LEU A 69 13.00 11.54 -2.21
CA LEU A 69 12.07 11.57 -3.32
C LEU A 69 11.95 12.96 -3.94
N SER A 70 11.85 14.01 -3.12
CA SER A 70 11.74 15.37 -3.63
C SER A 70 13.02 15.83 -4.31
N ALA A 71 14.19 15.45 -3.78
CA ALA A 71 15.48 15.76 -4.38
C ALA A 71 15.71 15.02 -5.71
N ASN A 72 15.30 13.77 -5.80
CA ASN A 72 15.61 12.90 -6.93
C ASN A 72 14.48 12.78 -7.96
N LEU A 73 13.21 12.97 -7.61
CA LEU A 73 12.11 12.87 -8.57
C LEU A 73 12.04 14.04 -9.57
N GLY A 74 12.83 15.11 -9.37
CA GLY A 74 12.79 16.28 -10.25
C GLY A 74 11.38 16.86 -10.44
N THR A 75 11.28 17.93 -11.24
CA THR A 75 9.99 18.58 -11.54
C THR A 75 9.15 17.82 -12.58
N GLN A 76 9.72 16.83 -13.24
CA GLN A 76 9.08 16.10 -14.36
C GLN A 76 8.28 14.86 -13.93
N THR A 77 8.37 14.44 -12.68
CA THR A 77 7.59 13.29 -12.19
C THR A 77 6.28 13.77 -11.62
N PRO A 78 5.13 13.21 -12.05
CA PRO A 78 3.82 13.56 -11.52
C PRO A 78 3.73 13.19 -10.02
N ARG A 79 3.91 14.16 -9.13
CA ARG A 79 3.86 13.96 -7.67
C ARG A 79 2.45 13.69 -7.16
N ASP A 80 1.45 14.11 -7.92
CA ASP A 80 0.04 13.83 -7.68
C ASP A 80 -0.32 12.34 -7.79
N ARG A 81 0.58 11.51 -8.36
CA ARG A 81 0.47 10.05 -8.42
C ARG A 81 1.32 9.33 -7.37
N GLY A 82 2.14 10.05 -6.64
CA GLY A 82 2.86 9.52 -5.47
C GLY A 82 2.00 9.63 -4.22
N VAL A 83 1.96 8.57 -3.42
CA VAL A 83 1.23 8.54 -2.15
C VAL A 83 2.17 8.02 -1.06
N PRO A 84 2.83 8.92 -0.32
CA PRO A 84 3.71 8.49 0.75
C PRO A 84 2.92 7.93 1.95
N PHE A 85 3.57 7.06 2.72
CA PHE A 85 3.06 6.58 3.99
C PHE A 85 3.67 7.38 5.14
N LEU A 86 2.92 7.48 6.22
CA LEU A 86 3.35 8.03 7.49
C LEU A 86 2.86 7.14 8.61
N THR A 87 3.77 6.71 9.47
CA THR A 87 3.41 5.95 10.66
C THR A 87 3.40 6.82 11.92
N ALA A 88 2.50 6.50 12.85
CA ALA A 88 2.43 7.18 14.14
C ALA A 88 3.59 6.82 15.10
N THR A 89 4.57 6.04 14.65
CA THR A 89 5.77 5.65 15.41
C THR A 89 6.85 6.73 15.45
N HIS A 90 6.61 7.85 14.78
CA HIS A 90 7.43 9.07 14.89
C HIS A 90 6.85 10.03 15.93
N THR A 91 7.60 11.08 16.29
CA THR A 91 7.07 12.13 17.17
C THR A 91 5.90 12.87 16.51
N LEU A 92 4.97 13.40 17.30
CA LEU A 92 3.83 14.15 16.76
C LEU A 92 4.28 15.35 15.92
N ALA A 93 5.30 16.07 16.37
CA ALA A 93 5.87 17.19 15.63
C ALA A 93 6.42 16.75 14.25
N HIS A 94 7.11 15.59 14.19
CA HIS A 94 7.58 15.01 12.94
C HIS A 94 6.40 14.66 12.03
N CYS A 95 5.39 13.97 12.54
CA CYS A 95 4.23 13.55 11.76
C CYS A 95 3.48 14.74 11.14
N LEU A 96 3.26 15.79 11.91
CA LEU A 96 2.59 16.99 11.41
C LEU A 96 3.46 17.74 10.38
N GLY A 97 4.75 17.92 10.66
CA GLY A 97 5.69 18.53 9.72
C GLY A 97 5.89 17.70 8.44
N TYR A 98 5.77 16.35 8.53
CA TYR A 98 5.79 15.47 7.37
C TYR A 98 4.60 15.73 6.44
N ALA A 99 3.39 15.86 7.00
CA ALA A 99 2.20 16.17 6.23
C ALA A 99 2.28 17.55 5.57
N ASP A 100 2.81 18.56 6.27
CA ASP A 100 3.05 19.89 5.71
C ASP A 100 4.02 19.82 4.51
N ARG A 101 5.16 19.15 4.68
CA ARG A 101 6.15 18.95 3.61
C ARG A 101 5.60 18.14 2.43
N ALA A 102 4.79 17.12 2.70
CA ALA A 102 4.16 16.34 1.63
C ALA A 102 3.30 17.26 0.75
N ARG A 103 2.50 18.12 1.36
CA ARG A 103 1.66 19.09 0.63
C ARG A 103 2.50 20.13 -0.13
N GLU A 104 3.50 20.71 0.49
CA GLU A 104 4.43 21.67 -0.13
C GLU A 104 5.16 21.08 -1.33
N LEU A 105 5.51 19.80 -1.27
CA LEU A 105 6.16 19.06 -2.36
C LEU A 105 5.20 18.65 -3.47
N GLY A 106 3.89 18.91 -3.33
CA GLY A 106 2.88 18.63 -4.35
C GLY A 106 2.25 17.24 -4.30
N PHE A 107 2.45 16.48 -3.22
CA PHE A 107 1.70 15.24 -3.01
C PHE A 107 0.22 15.57 -2.69
N ALA A 108 -0.69 14.86 -3.36
CA ALA A 108 -2.12 15.07 -3.20
C ALA A 108 -2.76 14.14 -2.16
N ALA A 109 -2.06 13.09 -1.75
CA ALA A 109 -2.55 12.07 -0.82
C ALA A 109 -1.45 11.60 0.12
N LEU A 110 -1.85 11.10 1.31
CA LEU A 110 -0.99 10.55 2.33
C LEU A 110 -1.70 9.37 3.02
N VAL A 111 -1.05 8.22 3.16
CA VAL A 111 -1.57 7.10 3.96
C VAL A 111 -1.05 7.23 5.38
N VAL A 112 -1.95 7.25 6.38
CA VAL A 112 -1.58 7.42 7.79
C VAL A 112 -1.88 6.13 8.56
N LEU A 113 -0.82 5.47 9.02
CA LEU A 113 -0.86 4.18 9.71
C LEU A 113 -0.52 4.32 11.20
N GLY A 114 -0.97 3.33 11.97
CA GLY A 114 -0.56 3.24 13.38
C GLY A 114 0.88 2.74 13.56
N GLY A 115 1.41 2.01 12.59
CA GLY A 115 2.63 1.21 12.76
C GLY A 115 2.37 -0.05 13.60
N ASP A 116 3.36 -0.93 13.72
CA ASP A 116 3.29 -2.09 14.60
C ASP A 116 3.38 -1.65 16.07
N ARG A 117 2.53 -2.24 16.93
CA ARG A 117 2.56 -1.95 18.39
C ARG A 117 3.75 -2.57 19.11
N HIS A 118 4.35 -3.59 18.52
CA HIS A 118 5.40 -4.41 19.12
C HIS A 118 6.78 -4.18 18.50
N VAL A 119 6.87 -3.31 17.49
CA VAL A 119 8.10 -3.06 16.74
C VAL A 119 8.30 -1.56 16.57
N GLY A 120 9.51 -1.07 16.84
CA GLY A 120 9.87 0.33 16.67
C GLY A 120 9.57 1.21 17.90
N ALA A 121 9.53 2.52 17.68
CA ALA A 121 9.25 3.50 18.71
C ALA A 121 7.76 3.49 19.13
N PRO A 122 7.44 3.90 20.37
CA PRO A 122 6.06 4.08 20.80
C PRO A 122 5.32 5.05 19.86
N ARG A 123 4.04 4.79 19.64
CA ARG A 123 3.18 5.69 18.86
C ARG A 123 3.00 7.03 19.55
N CYS A 124 3.02 8.11 18.77
CA CYS A 124 2.75 9.45 19.29
C CYS A 124 1.26 9.72 19.57
N VAL A 125 0.37 8.85 19.08
CA VAL A 125 -1.08 8.84 19.33
C VAL A 125 -1.53 7.39 19.52
N GLU A 126 -2.64 7.18 20.21
CA GLU A 126 -3.16 5.83 20.43
C GLU A 126 -3.66 5.18 19.13
N HIS A 127 -4.38 5.95 18.33
CA HIS A 127 -4.96 5.48 17.07
C HIS A 127 -4.60 6.41 15.91
N SER A 128 -4.28 5.84 14.75
CA SER A 128 -3.94 6.62 13.52
C SER A 128 -5.05 7.59 13.07
N ARG A 129 -6.32 7.34 13.44
CA ARG A 129 -7.41 8.28 13.18
C ARG A 129 -7.23 9.63 13.88
N GLU A 130 -6.62 9.64 15.07
CA GLU A 130 -6.32 10.87 15.83
C GLU A 130 -5.26 11.69 15.08
N LEU A 131 -4.22 11.01 14.59
CA LEU A 131 -3.20 11.67 13.76
C LEU A 131 -3.82 12.22 12.47
N ARG A 132 -4.69 11.45 11.79
CA ARG A 132 -5.41 11.94 10.60
C ARG A 132 -6.27 13.16 10.91
N ALA A 133 -6.96 13.20 12.05
CA ALA A 133 -7.76 14.36 12.45
C ALA A 133 -6.90 15.62 12.63
N LEU A 134 -5.74 15.48 13.27
CA LEU A 134 -4.79 16.59 13.44
C LEU A 134 -4.21 17.05 12.08
N ILE A 135 -3.85 16.11 11.21
CA ILE A 135 -3.38 16.43 9.85
C ILE A 135 -4.49 17.12 9.05
N ARG A 136 -5.73 16.64 9.11
CA ARG A 136 -6.88 17.23 8.41
C ARG A 136 -7.09 18.70 8.80
N THR A 137 -6.92 19.03 10.07
CA THR A 137 -7.03 20.41 10.55
C THR A 137 -5.97 21.33 9.94
N ARG A 138 -4.75 20.81 9.71
CA ARG A 138 -3.63 21.60 9.13
C ARG A 138 -3.64 21.62 7.61
N GLN A 139 -4.01 20.50 6.99
CA GLN A 139 -3.98 20.23 5.55
C GLN A 139 -5.33 19.71 5.08
N PRO A 140 -6.36 20.57 4.99
CA PRO A 140 -7.74 20.16 4.68
C PRO A 140 -7.90 19.51 3.30
N ASP A 141 -7.06 19.89 2.33
CA ASP A 141 -7.13 19.42 0.94
C ASP A 141 -6.35 18.10 0.71
N LEU A 142 -5.52 17.67 1.66
CA LEU A 142 -4.74 16.46 1.53
C LEU A 142 -5.66 15.24 1.69
N LEU A 143 -5.67 14.34 0.70
CA LEU A 143 -6.39 13.06 0.81
C LEU A 143 -5.70 12.17 1.84
N LEU A 144 -6.45 11.67 2.80
CA LEU A 144 -5.92 10.84 3.88
C LEU A 144 -6.40 9.40 3.75
N GLY A 145 -5.45 8.49 3.60
CA GLY A 145 -5.69 7.05 3.60
C GLY A 145 -5.75 6.48 5.00
N GLY A 146 -6.75 5.62 5.23
CA GLY A 146 -6.87 4.79 6.42
C GLY A 146 -6.37 3.37 6.19
N TRP A 147 -6.66 2.48 7.15
CA TRP A 147 -6.25 1.08 7.11
C TRP A 147 -7.34 0.17 7.66
N ALA A 148 -7.50 -1.00 7.04
CA ALA A 148 -8.32 -2.09 7.53
C ALA A 148 -7.59 -3.43 7.42
N ASN A 149 -7.90 -4.36 8.31
CA ASN A 149 -7.40 -5.74 8.22
C ASN A 149 -8.57 -6.72 8.08
N PRO A 150 -8.89 -7.20 6.86
CA PRO A 150 -10.00 -8.13 6.62
C PRO A 150 -9.93 -9.44 7.43
N ALA A 151 -8.73 -9.84 7.87
CA ALA A 151 -8.55 -11.04 8.72
C ALA A 151 -8.97 -10.84 10.18
N ARG A 152 -9.27 -9.59 10.59
CA ARG A 152 -9.79 -9.26 11.91
C ARG A 152 -11.33 -9.26 11.91
N ASP A 153 -11.93 -9.00 13.08
CA ASP A 153 -13.38 -8.89 13.18
C ASP A 153 -13.96 -7.86 12.22
N PRO A 154 -14.82 -8.26 11.25
CA PRO A 154 -15.32 -7.37 10.21
C PRO A 154 -16.12 -6.18 10.78
N ALA A 155 -16.90 -6.41 11.84
CA ALA A 155 -17.72 -5.37 12.44
C ALA A 155 -16.87 -4.25 13.03
N ALA A 156 -15.81 -4.62 13.77
CA ALA A 156 -14.85 -3.66 14.33
C ALA A 156 -14.07 -2.92 13.24
N GLN A 157 -13.64 -3.62 12.17
CA GLN A 157 -12.89 -2.98 11.08
C GLN A 157 -13.76 -1.97 10.32
N VAL A 158 -15.00 -2.29 10.03
CA VAL A 158 -15.95 -1.38 9.38
C VAL A 158 -16.31 -0.21 10.30
N GLU A 159 -16.48 -0.46 11.61
CA GLU A 159 -16.71 0.60 12.61
C GLU A 159 -15.57 1.63 12.61
N TYR A 160 -14.30 1.20 12.58
CA TYR A 160 -13.17 2.12 12.52
C TYR A 160 -13.17 3.02 11.27
N LEU A 161 -13.72 2.54 10.16
CA LEU A 161 -13.80 3.31 8.92
C LEU A 161 -15.03 4.24 8.89
N LEU A 162 -16.12 3.90 9.59
CA LEU A 162 -17.34 4.65 9.65
C LEU A 162 -17.43 5.61 10.86
N ALA A 163 -16.52 5.50 11.82
CA ALA A 163 -16.53 6.35 13.01
C ALA A 163 -16.57 7.83 12.63
N SER A 164 -17.34 8.63 13.34
CA SER A 164 -17.53 10.08 13.06
C SER A 164 -16.23 10.88 13.01
N ASN A 165 -15.18 10.37 13.65
CA ASN A 165 -13.81 10.92 13.65
C ASN A 165 -12.85 10.17 12.75
N ALA A 166 -13.32 9.34 11.81
CA ALA A 166 -12.45 8.49 10.98
C ALA A 166 -11.55 9.31 10.04
N THR A 167 -12.01 10.44 9.52
CA THR A 167 -11.27 11.40 8.67
C THR A 167 -10.53 10.78 7.48
N ALA A 168 -10.78 9.52 7.14
CA ALA A 168 -10.20 8.88 5.97
C ALA A 168 -11.03 9.19 4.71
N ASP A 169 -10.38 9.45 3.58
CA ASP A 169 -11.00 9.62 2.27
C ASP A 169 -10.98 8.32 1.46
N PHE A 170 -10.10 7.39 1.82
CA PHE A 170 -9.97 6.04 1.28
C PHE A 170 -9.28 5.14 2.32
N TYR A 171 -9.20 3.86 2.06
CA TYR A 171 -8.44 2.95 2.93
C TYR A 171 -7.65 1.91 2.12
N LEU A 172 -6.55 1.44 2.70
CA LEU A 172 -5.82 0.27 2.25
C LEU A 172 -6.15 -0.91 3.17
N THR A 173 -6.03 -2.13 2.65
CA THR A 173 -6.14 -3.31 3.50
C THR A 173 -4.78 -3.93 3.79
N GLN A 174 -4.73 -4.77 4.83
CA GLN A 174 -3.66 -5.76 4.94
C GLN A 174 -3.62 -6.63 3.68
N ILE A 175 -2.45 -7.18 3.38
CA ILE A 175 -2.27 -8.16 2.31
C ILE A 175 -3.27 -9.30 2.46
N VAL A 176 -3.91 -9.66 1.34
CA VAL A 176 -4.89 -10.75 1.25
C VAL A 176 -4.49 -11.72 0.15
N SER A 177 -5.05 -12.93 0.16
CA SER A 177 -4.73 -14.00 -0.79
C SER A 177 -5.99 -14.71 -1.27
N HIS A 178 -5.95 -15.19 -2.52
CA HIS A 178 -7.00 -16.05 -3.09
C HIS A 178 -7.12 -17.42 -2.41
N HIS A 179 -6.11 -17.83 -1.67
CA HIS A 179 -6.14 -19.07 -0.88
C HIS A 179 -7.06 -18.99 0.35
N ASP A 180 -7.34 -17.77 0.85
CA ASP A 180 -8.31 -17.55 1.95
C ASP A 180 -9.15 -16.30 1.64
N PRO A 181 -10.12 -16.36 0.73
CA PRO A 181 -10.96 -15.24 0.36
C PRO A 181 -12.07 -14.94 1.38
N ALA A 182 -12.37 -15.87 2.28
CA ALA A 182 -13.50 -15.76 3.20
C ALA A 182 -13.45 -14.54 4.14
N PRO A 183 -12.32 -14.16 4.73
CA PRO A 183 -12.21 -12.93 5.52
C PRO A 183 -12.56 -11.67 4.70
N VAL A 184 -12.10 -11.59 3.45
CA VAL A 184 -12.40 -10.47 2.55
C VAL A 184 -13.89 -10.41 2.24
N ALA A 185 -14.50 -11.57 1.95
CA ALA A 185 -15.94 -11.66 1.69
C ALA A 185 -16.77 -11.17 2.89
N ARG A 186 -16.41 -11.58 4.12
CA ARG A 186 -17.08 -11.11 5.35
C ARG A 186 -16.91 -9.61 5.54
N PHE A 187 -15.70 -9.06 5.35
CA PHE A 187 -15.43 -7.64 5.48
C PHE A 187 -16.25 -6.81 4.45
N LEU A 188 -16.25 -7.21 3.18
CA LEU A 188 -17.01 -6.53 2.13
C LEU A 188 -18.54 -6.60 2.37
N ASN A 189 -19.05 -7.76 2.84
CA ASN A 189 -20.47 -7.91 3.18
C ASN A 189 -20.86 -7.01 4.34
N GLU A 190 -20.05 -6.93 5.38
CA GLU A 190 -20.28 -6.03 6.51
C GLU A 190 -20.21 -4.57 6.10
N GLY A 191 -19.24 -4.20 5.25
CA GLY A 191 -19.14 -2.86 4.68
C GLY A 191 -20.40 -2.47 3.90
N ARG A 192 -20.88 -3.35 3.02
CA ARG A 192 -22.13 -3.14 2.26
C ARG A 192 -23.34 -3.01 3.18
N ARG A 193 -23.46 -3.90 4.16
CA ARG A 193 -24.56 -3.90 5.15
C ARG A 193 -24.64 -2.57 5.95
N ARG A 194 -23.48 -1.97 6.24
CA ARG A 194 -23.37 -0.74 7.04
C ARG A 194 -23.22 0.53 6.20
N GLY A 195 -23.26 0.44 4.86
CA GLY A 195 -23.15 1.59 3.97
C GLY A 195 -21.77 2.21 3.90
N LEU A 196 -20.69 1.40 4.00
CA LEU A 196 -19.32 1.87 3.82
C LEU A 196 -19.11 2.21 2.34
N LEU A 197 -19.02 3.51 2.03
CA LEU A 197 -18.84 4.05 0.68
C LEU A 197 -17.39 4.47 0.39
N LEU A 198 -16.52 4.43 1.40
CA LEU A 198 -15.10 4.76 1.19
C LEU A 198 -14.45 3.79 0.19
N PRO A 199 -13.72 4.29 -0.82
CA PRO A 199 -12.98 3.43 -1.72
C PRO A 199 -11.86 2.70 -0.97
N GLY A 200 -11.75 1.38 -1.20
CA GLY A 200 -10.76 0.52 -0.58
C GLY A 200 -9.81 -0.09 -1.60
N LEU A 201 -8.50 0.03 -1.37
CA LEU A 201 -7.48 -0.67 -2.14
C LEU A 201 -7.06 -1.92 -1.40
N PHE A 202 -7.27 -3.09 -2.03
CA PHE A 202 -6.92 -4.37 -1.44
C PHE A 202 -5.47 -4.72 -1.73
N GLY A 203 -4.72 -5.09 -0.69
CA GLY A 203 -3.30 -5.39 -0.78
C GLY A 203 -3.05 -6.78 -1.35
N VAL A 204 -2.28 -6.86 -2.43
CA VAL A 204 -1.85 -8.10 -3.07
C VAL A 204 -0.33 -8.16 -3.01
N PHE A 205 0.22 -9.29 -2.53
CA PHE A 205 1.66 -9.44 -2.39
C PHE A 205 2.25 -10.20 -3.58
N TYR A 206 3.29 -9.64 -4.17
CA TYR A 206 4.04 -10.31 -5.23
C TYR A 206 5.08 -11.24 -4.60
N TYR A 207 4.76 -12.53 -4.54
CA TYR A 207 5.65 -13.59 -4.03
C TYR A 207 6.66 -13.95 -5.11
N ARG A 208 7.91 -13.52 -4.97
CA ARG A 208 8.96 -13.68 -6.01
C ARG A 208 9.39 -15.12 -6.23
N SER A 209 9.18 -16.00 -5.26
CA SER A 209 9.55 -17.41 -5.33
C SER A 209 8.90 -18.21 -4.20
N ALA A 210 8.91 -19.54 -4.36
CA ALA A 210 8.52 -20.51 -3.33
C ALA A 210 9.60 -20.76 -2.26
N ASN A 211 10.60 -19.88 -2.11
CA ASN A 211 11.66 -20.12 -1.11
C ASN A 211 11.04 -20.29 0.29
N PRO A 212 11.18 -21.49 0.92
CA PRO A 212 10.49 -21.80 2.17
C PRO A 212 10.85 -20.86 3.33
N ARG A 213 12.12 -20.41 3.38
CA ARG A 213 12.57 -19.48 4.44
C ARG A 213 11.90 -18.12 4.29
N THR A 214 11.79 -17.62 3.04
CA THR A 214 11.11 -16.36 2.74
C THR A 214 9.62 -16.47 3.04
N LEU A 215 8.95 -17.52 2.58
CA LEU A 215 7.54 -17.75 2.82
C LEU A 215 7.23 -17.91 4.31
N ALA A 216 8.04 -18.66 5.07
CA ALA A 216 7.88 -18.81 6.51
C ALA A 216 8.07 -17.47 7.25
N THR A 217 9.00 -16.62 6.80
CA THR A 217 9.18 -15.28 7.36
C THR A 217 7.97 -14.40 7.04
N LEU A 218 7.53 -14.36 5.81
CA LEU A 218 6.35 -13.59 5.39
C LEU A 218 5.07 -14.07 6.09
N GLY A 219 4.89 -15.39 6.25
CA GLY A 219 3.76 -15.97 6.95
C GLY A 219 3.62 -15.49 8.39
N ARG A 220 4.73 -15.25 9.09
CA ARG A 220 4.70 -14.69 10.45
C ARG A 220 4.21 -13.24 10.50
N PHE A 221 4.51 -12.44 9.48
CA PHE A 221 4.15 -11.01 9.43
C PHE A 221 2.81 -10.76 8.71
N LEU A 222 2.53 -11.52 7.67
CA LEU A 222 1.37 -11.30 6.81
C LEU A 222 0.22 -12.28 7.09
N GLY A 223 0.47 -13.33 7.90
CA GLY A 223 -0.55 -14.38 8.14
C GLY A 223 -0.90 -15.17 6.87
N GLY A 224 0.01 -15.19 5.87
CA GLY A 224 -0.26 -15.78 4.56
C GLY A 224 -0.33 -17.31 4.56
N PRO A 225 -1.01 -17.92 3.59
CA PRO A 225 -1.19 -19.36 3.43
C PRO A 225 0.07 -20.01 2.83
N VAL A 226 1.14 -20.14 3.63
CA VAL A 226 2.48 -20.59 3.18
C VAL A 226 2.41 -21.91 2.43
N ASP A 227 1.69 -22.92 2.98
CA ASP A 227 1.60 -24.26 2.39
C ASP A 227 0.85 -24.26 1.04
N ALA A 228 -0.19 -23.46 0.94
CA ALA A 228 -0.97 -23.34 -0.30
C ALA A 228 -0.16 -22.65 -1.39
N LEU A 229 0.53 -21.57 -1.06
CA LEU A 229 1.46 -20.88 -1.96
C LEU A 229 2.60 -21.79 -2.42
N THR A 230 3.18 -22.58 -1.51
CA THR A 230 4.24 -23.53 -1.85
C THR A 230 3.74 -24.54 -2.89
N ARG A 231 2.58 -25.17 -2.65
CA ARG A 231 1.99 -26.12 -3.60
C ARG A 231 1.68 -25.50 -4.97
N GLU A 232 1.20 -24.25 -4.98
CA GLU A 232 0.90 -23.55 -6.23
C GLU A 232 2.16 -23.32 -7.08
N PHE A 233 3.26 -22.89 -6.44
CA PHE A 233 4.55 -22.76 -7.13
C PHE A 233 5.14 -24.12 -7.57
N GLU A 234 5.01 -25.16 -6.75
CA GLU A 234 5.44 -26.53 -7.10
C GLU A 234 4.65 -27.10 -8.27
N ALA A 235 3.40 -26.69 -8.42
CA ALA A 235 2.57 -27.00 -9.58
C ALA A 235 2.95 -26.22 -10.85
N GLY A 236 3.95 -25.32 -10.77
CA GLY A 236 4.49 -24.57 -11.91
C GLY A 236 3.92 -23.16 -12.09
N ALA A 237 3.10 -22.66 -11.16
CA ALA A 237 2.59 -21.29 -11.24
C ALA A 237 3.73 -20.28 -11.14
N THR A 238 3.66 -19.22 -11.95
CA THR A 238 4.55 -18.08 -11.87
C THR A 238 4.09 -17.07 -10.81
N ALA A 239 4.97 -16.21 -10.35
CA ALA A 239 4.64 -15.17 -9.38
C ALA A 239 3.56 -14.21 -9.91
N GLU A 240 3.57 -13.93 -11.21
CA GLU A 240 2.56 -13.12 -11.91
C GLU A 240 1.20 -13.80 -11.94
N GLU A 241 1.15 -15.13 -12.10
CA GLU A 241 -0.08 -15.92 -12.07
C GLU A 241 -0.70 -15.95 -10.68
N VAL A 242 0.09 -16.22 -9.64
CA VAL A 242 -0.34 -16.17 -8.23
C VAL A 242 -0.96 -14.81 -7.90
N CYS A 243 -0.28 -13.73 -8.32
CA CYS A 243 -0.76 -12.36 -8.10
C CYS A 243 -2.07 -12.10 -8.86
N ALA A 244 -2.14 -12.51 -10.14
CA ALA A 244 -3.33 -12.36 -10.98
C ALA A 244 -4.52 -13.18 -10.46
N CYS A 245 -4.30 -14.40 -9.97
CA CYS A 245 -5.32 -15.22 -9.31
C CYS A 245 -5.91 -14.51 -8.09
N THR A 246 -5.06 -13.89 -7.27
CA THR A 246 -5.53 -13.12 -6.12
C THR A 246 -6.39 -11.94 -6.56
N ILE A 247 -5.94 -11.13 -7.53
CA ILE A 247 -6.73 -9.98 -8.02
C ILE A 247 -8.08 -10.44 -8.59
N ARG A 248 -8.12 -11.52 -9.39
CA ARG A 248 -9.37 -12.06 -9.94
C ARG A 248 -10.34 -12.50 -8.85
N ALA A 249 -9.86 -13.27 -7.87
CA ALA A 249 -10.68 -13.70 -6.75
C ALA A 249 -11.27 -12.51 -5.96
N LEU A 250 -10.51 -11.43 -5.80
CA LEU A 250 -10.97 -10.21 -5.15
C LEU A 250 -12.01 -9.46 -5.99
N LEU A 251 -11.82 -9.40 -7.33
CA LEU A 251 -12.80 -8.82 -8.25
C LEU A 251 -14.13 -9.59 -8.19
N ASP A 252 -14.09 -10.91 -8.14
CA ASP A 252 -15.29 -11.77 -8.03
C ASP A 252 -16.04 -11.53 -6.70
N LEU A 253 -15.35 -11.14 -5.64
CA LEU A 253 -15.95 -10.73 -4.37
C LEU A 253 -16.52 -9.30 -4.39
N GLY A 254 -16.21 -8.51 -5.43
CA GLY A 254 -16.64 -7.13 -5.59
C GLY A 254 -15.66 -6.07 -5.08
N ALA A 255 -14.41 -6.45 -4.77
CA ALA A 255 -13.33 -5.47 -4.60
C ALA A 255 -13.00 -4.83 -5.95
N ARG A 256 -12.71 -3.52 -5.97
CA ARG A 256 -12.51 -2.78 -7.23
C ARG A 256 -11.09 -2.25 -7.41
N HIS A 257 -10.40 -1.92 -6.33
CA HIS A 257 -9.10 -1.27 -6.39
C HIS A 257 -8.06 -2.08 -5.63
N PHE A 258 -6.82 -2.07 -6.12
CA PHE A 258 -5.74 -2.92 -5.62
C PHE A 258 -4.43 -2.16 -5.53
N TYR A 259 -3.59 -2.56 -4.59
CA TYR A 259 -2.18 -2.22 -4.61
C TYR A 259 -1.34 -3.48 -4.56
N VAL A 260 -0.28 -3.53 -5.38
CA VAL A 260 0.63 -4.67 -5.45
C VAL A 260 1.91 -4.32 -4.70
N SER A 261 2.18 -5.07 -3.66
CA SER A 261 3.37 -4.91 -2.80
C SER A 261 4.50 -5.87 -3.20
N ASN A 262 5.75 -5.52 -2.88
CA ASN A 262 6.94 -6.33 -3.10
C ASN A 262 7.33 -6.54 -4.57
N LEU A 263 6.92 -5.66 -5.47
CA LEU A 263 7.40 -5.68 -6.84
C LEU A 263 8.94 -5.51 -6.90
N PRO A 264 9.65 -6.16 -7.84
CA PRO A 264 11.07 -5.91 -8.06
C PRO A 264 11.25 -4.49 -8.62
N VAL A 265 12.03 -3.65 -7.93
CA VAL A 265 12.15 -2.22 -8.26
C VAL A 265 12.64 -2.01 -9.70
N ASP A 266 13.63 -2.75 -10.13
CA ASP A 266 14.25 -2.65 -11.47
C ASP A 266 13.28 -2.89 -12.64
N ARG A 267 12.22 -3.67 -12.43
CA ARG A 267 11.23 -4.09 -13.44
C ARG A 267 9.78 -4.06 -12.95
N ALA A 268 9.45 -3.21 -11.99
CA ALA A 268 8.12 -3.16 -11.38
C ALA A 268 7.02 -2.86 -12.41
N GLU A 269 7.25 -1.98 -13.36
CA GLU A 269 6.31 -1.65 -14.44
C GLU A 269 6.01 -2.88 -15.33
N GLN A 270 7.05 -3.57 -15.83
CA GLN A 270 6.88 -4.74 -16.68
C GLN A 270 6.17 -5.87 -15.91
N THR A 271 6.54 -6.07 -14.65
CA THR A 271 5.92 -7.08 -13.77
C THR A 271 4.44 -6.76 -13.55
N LEU A 272 4.11 -5.51 -13.21
CA LEU A 272 2.73 -5.10 -13.02
C LEU A 272 1.91 -5.23 -14.31
N SER A 273 2.47 -4.83 -15.45
CA SER A 273 1.84 -5.02 -16.77
C SER A 273 1.58 -6.51 -17.07
N ALA A 274 2.55 -7.38 -16.78
CA ALA A 274 2.41 -8.83 -16.96
C ALA A 274 1.31 -9.43 -16.06
N ILE A 275 1.19 -8.97 -14.82
CA ILE A 275 0.11 -9.34 -13.90
C ILE A 275 -1.24 -8.91 -14.50
N MET A 276 -1.37 -7.65 -14.91
CA MET A 276 -2.64 -7.10 -15.39
C MET A 276 -3.09 -7.74 -16.71
N LYS A 277 -2.17 -8.10 -17.59
CA LYS A 277 -2.49 -8.91 -18.80
C LYS A 277 -3.11 -10.24 -18.41
N ARG A 278 -2.56 -10.93 -17.39
CA ARG A 278 -3.12 -12.19 -16.90
C ARG A 278 -4.48 -12.02 -16.21
N VAL A 279 -4.69 -10.90 -15.51
CA VAL A 279 -5.99 -10.56 -14.93
C VAL A 279 -7.05 -10.42 -16.02
N ALA A 280 -6.71 -9.75 -17.13
CA ALA A 280 -7.63 -9.54 -18.25
C ALA A 280 -7.92 -10.82 -19.05
N THR A 281 -6.98 -11.75 -19.12
CA THR A 281 -7.16 -13.03 -19.82
C THR A 281 -7.88 -13.99 -18.89
N ARG A 282 -9.23 -14.09 -19.03
CA ARG A 282 -9.97 -15.19 -18.42
C ARG A 282 -9.63 -16.47 -19.19
N VAL A 283 -8.90 -17.38 -18.55
CA VAL A 283 -8.75 -18.77 -19.04
C VAL A 283 -10.06 -19.51 -18.82
#